data_5315ffa5dcb9ec743303e47156ecded0
#
_entry.id   5315ffa5dcb9ec743303e47156ecded0
#
_cell.length_a   1.000
_cell.length_b   1.000
_cell.length_c   1.000
_cell.angle_alpha   90.00
_cell.angle_beta   90.00
_cell.angle_gamma   90.00
#
_symmetry.space_group_name_H-M   'P 1'
#
loop_
_entity.id
_entity.type
_entity.pdbx_description
1 polymer ?
#
loop_
_entity_poly.entity_id
_entity_poly.type
_entity_poly.pdbx_seq_one_letter_code
_entity_poly.pdbx_strand_id
1 'polypeptide(L)'
;MNVARTVRLTFTADAVESDTHVNLSAVRTDGEHLWIAGDETATVERLTCDDPGKPTEYRDHVSFPLADVVDLPGEADEEVDVEGISRNGPFLWVVGSHSAKRRKIKSHHSDAKAAKRLASVSAEPSRRVLARIALSDDVPAERTPEGARSAGLGRGGLFELLADDDHLAPFLNIPGKDNGLDVEGIAVHGEPGEERVYLGLRGPVLRGWAVVLLLEPREDDGELELRKLNGHRYAKIFLDLDGLGIRDMCVHGDDLLLLAGPSMDLDGPVRVYRWPGAATLDAADVVHRGELHRELDLSHGEGDDHAEGIALLPSGELLVVYDSPAPHRLEEPGAVLADVVPL
;
A
#
# COMPACT_ATOMS: atom_id res chain seq x y z
N MET A 1 1.48 -20.70 10.43
CA MET A 1 1.69 -19.41 11.13
C MET A 1 1.31 -19.57 12.59
N ASN A 2 2.07 -19.02 13.53
CA ASN A 2 1.71 -19.03 14.93
C ASN A 2 1.22 -17.62 15.30
N VAL A 3 -0.08 -17.36 15.17
CA VAL A 3 -0.70 -16.10 15.62
C VAL A 3 -0.53 -16.02 17.13
N ALA A 4 0.16 -14.99 17.60
CA ALA A 4 0.39 -14.80 19.03
C ALA A 4 -0.88 -14.29 19.72
N ARG A 5 -1.60 -13.38 19.06
CA ARG A 5 -2.85 -12.76 19.53
C ARG A 5 -3.54 -12.04 18.38
N THR A 6 -4.77 -11.62 18.60
CA THR A 6 -5.50 -10.70 17.71
C THR A 6 -5.60 -9.31 18.34
N VAL A 7 -5.79 -8.31 17.48
CA VAL A 7 -6.09 -6.92 17.85
C VAL A 7 -7.39 -6.53 17.18
N ARG A 8 -8.28 -5.93 17.96
CA ARG A 8 -9.57 -5.46 17.48
C ARG A 8 -9.43 -4.07 16.86
N LEU A 9 -9.95 -3.88 15.65
CA LEU A 9 -10.03 -2.59 14.96
C LEU A 9 -11.50 -2.19 14.90
N THR A 10 -11.87 -1.10 15.60
CA THR A 10 -13.27 -0.67 15.78
C THR A 10 -13.54 0.60 14.99
N PHE A 11 -14.48 0.53 14.07
CA PHE A 11 -14.84 1.59 13.13
C PHE A 11 -16.16 2.25 13.49
N THR A 12 -16.38 3.47 13.01
CA THR A 12 -17.67 4.19 13.13
C THR A 12 -18.74 3.55 12.26
N ALA A 13 -20.01 3.87 12.56
CA ALA A 13 -21.15 3.36 11.79
C ALA A 13 -21.08 3.76 10.30
N ASP A 14 -20.61 4.97 10.00
CA ASP A 14 -20.48 5.48 8.63
C ASP A 14 -19.44 4.66 7.84
N ALA A 15 -18.30 4.30 8.48
CA ALA A 15 -17.28 3.46 7.88
C ALA A 15 -17.75 2.00 7.68
N VAL A 16 -18.67 1.53 8.52
CA VAL A 16 -19.32 0.23 8.35
C VAL A 16 -20.32 0.27 7.20
N GLU A 17 -21.10 1.36 7.07
CA GLU A 17 -22.07 1.53 5.97
C GLU A 17 -21.37 1.63 4.60
N SER A 18 -20.15 2.17 4.56
CA SER A 18 -19.31 2.25 3.35
C SER A 18 -18.37 1.05 3.14
N ASP A 19 -18.53 -0.02 3.92
CA ASP A 19 -17.69 -1.23 3.86
C ASP A 19 -16.17 -1.00 4.10
N THR A 20 -15.75 0.18 4.59
CA THR A 20 -14.34 0.52 4.84
C THR A 20 -13.65 -0.50 5.74
N HIS A 21 -14.35 -1.03 6.76
CA HIS A 21 -13.80 -1.97 7.75
C HIS A 21 -13.48 -3.36 7.18
N VAL A 22 -13.94 -3.69 5.98
CA VAL A 22 -13.71 -4.99 5.31
C VAL A 22 -12.86 -4.90 4.04
N ASN A 23 -12.50 -3.69 3.62
CA ASN A 23 -11.72 -3.41 2.41
C ASN A 23 -10.40 -2.73 2.81
N LEU A 24 -9.62 -3.39 3.70
CA LEU A 24 -8.37 -2.82 4.24
C LEU A 24 -7.18 -3.21 3.35
N SER A 25 -6.56 -2.24 2.68
CA SER A 25 -5.42 -2.43 1.78
C SER A 25 -4.08 -2.11 2.45
N ALA A 26 -4.02 -1.07 3.30
CA ALA A 26 -2.78 -0.61 3.90
C ALA A 26 -2.93 -0.29 5.38
N VAL A 27 -1.84 -0.49 6.15
CA VAL A 27 -1.81 -0.18 7.59
C VAL A 27 -0.44 0.33 8.00
N ARG A 28 -0.39 1.29 8.93
CA ARG A 28 0.87 1.78 9.52
C ARG A 28 0.67 2.27 10.95
N THR A 29 1.57 1.86 11.84
CA THR A 29 1.60 2.34 13.24
C THR A 29 2.33 3.67 13.35
N ASP A 30 1.86 4.54 14.23
CA ASP A 30 2.48 5.81 14.57
C ASP A 30 2.17 6.17 16.05
N GLY A 31 3.02 5.74 16.97
CA GLY A 31 2.77 5.89 18.41
C GLY A 31 1.49 5.18 18.84
N GLU A 32 0.54 5.94 19.38
CA GLU A 32 -0.79 5.43 19.77
C GLU A 32 -1.75 5.27 18.60
N HIS A 33 -1.39 5.78 17.40
CA HIS A 33 -2.24 5.78 16.23
C HIS A 33 -1.96 4.60 15.31
N LEU A 34 -3.00 4.15 14.64
CA LEU A 34 -2.98 3.22 13.53
C LEU A 34 -3.61 3.92 12.32
N TRP A 35 -2.80 4.18 11.30
CA TRP A 35 -3.25 4.68 10.02
C TRP A 35 -3.63 3.52 9.11
N ILE A 36 -4.77 3.62 8.46
CA ILE A 36 -5.32 2.60 7.58
C ILE A 36 -5.81 3.27 6.29
N ALA A 37 -5.80 2.55 5.19
CA ALA A 37 -6.52 2.91 3.97
C ALA A 37 -7.20 1.68 3.37
N GLY A 38 -8.20 1.95 2.57
CA GLY A 38 -8.94 0.96 1.81
C GLY A 38 -8.96 1.28 0.31
N ASP A 39 -9.17 0.25 -0.50
CA ASP A 39 -9.13 0.33 -1.95
C ASP A 39 -10.37 1.01 -2.57
N GLU A 40 -11.51 1.06 -1.87
CA GLU A 40 -12.78 1.61 -2.39
C GLU A 40 -13.06 3.06 -1.96
N THR A 41 -12.06 3.76 -1.35
CA THR A 41 -12.24 5.11 -0.82
C THR A 41 -11.23 6.13 -1.35
N ALA A 42 -11.47 7.42 -1.06
CA ALA A 42 -10.51 8.52 -1.27
C ALA A 42 -10.08 9.13 0.09
N THR A 43 -9.99 8.29 1.12
CA THR A 43 -9.72 8.69 2.50
C THR A 43 -8.53 7.93 3.08
N VAL A 44 -7.97 8.47 4.15
CA VAL A 44 -7.14 7.74 5.11
C VAL A 44 -7.83 7.74 6.45
N GLU A 45 -7.73 6.62 7.15
CA GLU A 45 -8.41 6.39 8.43
C GLU A 45 -7.38 6.39 9.57
N ARG A 46 -7.76 6.92 10.72
CA ARG A 46 -6.94 6.84 11.92
C ARG A 46 -7.75 6.24 13.06
N LEU A 47 -7.17 5.21 13.69
CA LEU A 47 -7.65 4.65 14.93
C LEU A 47 -6.62 4.90 16.03
N THR A 48 -7.03 4.80 17.29
CA THR A 48 -6.17 5.08 18.45
C THR A 48 -6.23 3.95 19.48
N CYS A 49 -5.12 3.64 20.13
CA CYS A 49 -5.04 2.67 21.21
C CYS A 49 -4.50 3.31 22.49
N ASP A 50 -4.80 2.70 23.65
CA ASP A 50 -4.33 3.20 24.95
C ASP A 50 -2.89 2.73 25.28
N ASP A 51 -2.46 1.57 24.76
CA ASP A 51 -1.14 0.98 25.00
C ASP A 51 -0.50 0.56 23.69
N PRO A 52 0.27 1.44 23.02
CA PRO A 52 0.93 1.12 21.77
C PRO A 52 1.98 0.00 21.90
N GLY A 53 2.53 -0.23 23.10
CA GLY A 53 3.48 -1.32 23.35
C GLY A 53 2.85 -2.71 23.27
N LYS A 54 1.55 -2.81 23.62
CA LYS A 54 0.79 -4.06 23.55
C LYS A 54 -0.69 -3.79 23.24
N PRO A 55 -1.02 -3.27 22.08
CA PRO A 55 -2.39 -2.95 21.76
C PRO A 55 -3.27 -4.20 21.74
N THR A 56 -4.45 -4.10 22.33
CA THR A 56 -5.51 -5.12 22.26
C THR A 56 -6.66 -4.64 21.39
N GLU A 57 -6.83 -3.32 21.29
CA GLU A 57 -7.83 -2.67 20.47
C GLU A 57 -7.30 -1.33 19.98
N TYR A 58 -7.65 -0.99 18.71
CA TYR A 58 -7.63 0.35 18.17
C TYR A 58 -9.08 0.80 17.94
N ARG A 59 -9.43 2.00 18.41
CA ARG A 59 -10.78 2.60 18.37
C ARG A 59 -10.71 4.09 18.06
N ASP A 60 -11.78 4.84 18.34
CA ASP A 60 -11.84 6.28 18.10
C ASP A 60 -11.53 6.65 16.64
N HIS A 61 -12.16 5.89 15.74
CA HIS A 61 -11.98 6.01 14.29
C HIS A 61 -12.32 7.41 13.80
N VAL A 62 -11.41 7.98 12.98
CA VAL A 62 -11.58 9.26 12.27
C VAL A 62 -11.17 9.06 10.83
N SER A 63 -12.02 9.51 9.89
CA SER A 63 -11.76 9.49 8.46
C SER A 63 -11.32 10.87 7.96
N PHE A 64 -10.33 10.92 7.08
CA PHE A 64 -9.76 12.14 6.51
C PHE A 64 -9.78 12.06 4.98
N PRO A 65 -10.59 12.89 4.28
CA PRO A 65 -10.58 12.97 2.83
C PRO A 65 -9.22 13.48 2.30
N LEU A 66 -8.65 12.77 1.34
CA LEU A 66 -7.36 13.16 0.74
C LEU A 66 -7.47 14.49 -0.03
N ALA A 67 -8.62 14.76 -0.64
CA ALA A 67 -8.88 15.99 -1.39
C ALA A 67 -8.81 17.27 -0.53
N ASP A 68 -8.92 17.16 0.80
CA ASP A 68 -8.82 18.31 1.71
C ASP A 68 -7.37 18.81 1.85
N VAL A 69 -6.38 18.00 1.48
CA VAL A 69 -4.96 18.28 1.79
C VAL A 69 -4.02 18.13 0.59
N VAL A 70 -4.44 17.46 -0.49
CA VAL A 70 -3.67 17.30 -1.74
C VAL A 70 -4.57 17.40 -2.97
N ASP A 71 -4.00 17.90 -4.08
CA ASP A 71 -4.70 17.91 -5.38
C ASP A 71 -4.73 16.49 -5.96
N LEU A 72 -5.93 15.94 -6.16
CA LEU A 72 -6.11 14.59 -6.67
C LEU A 72 -6.20 14.58 -8.20
N PRO A 73 -5.78 13.48 -8.87
CA PRO A 73 -5.91 13.35 -10.33
C PRO A 73 -7.36 13.30 -10.82
N GLY A 74 -8.28 12.75 -10.00
CA GLY A 74 -9.73 12.63 -10.25
C GLY A 74 -10.56 13.66 -9.51
N GLU A 75 -11.89 13.45 -9.46
CA GLU A 75 -12.79 14.25 -8.64
C GLU A 75 -12.58 13.91 -7.14
N ALA A 76 -13.00 14.81 -6.26
CA ALA A 76 -12.72 14.71 -4.81
C ALA A 76 -13.35 13.47 -4.13
N ASP A 77 -14.44 12.95 -4.68
CA ASP A 77 -15.18 11.77 -4.22
C ASP A 77 -14.94 10.52 -5.08
N GLU A 78 -14.06 10.61 -6.10
CA GLU A 78 -13.72 9.48 -6.94
C GLU A 78 -12.75 8.54 -6.20
N GLU A 79 -12.98 7.23 -6.30
CA GLU A 79 -12.13 6.17 -5.71
C GLU A 79 -10.65 6.38 -6.08
N VAL A 80 -9.79 6.51 -5.07
CA VAL A 80 -8.33 6.67 -5.23
C VAL A 80 -7.62 5.33 -5.21
N ASP A 81 -8.24 4.28 -4.63
CA ASP A 81 -7.62 2.94 -4.53
C ASP A 81 -6.28 3.02 -3.79
N VAL A 82 -6.30 3.52 -2.54
CA VAL A 82 -5.08 3.68 -1.74
C VAL A 82 -4.59 2.31 -1.28
N GLU A 83 -3.46 1.89 -1.81
CA GLU A 83 -2.88 0.56 -1.61
C GLU A 83 -1.64 0.58 -0.71
N GLY A 84 -1.14 1.75 -0.36
CA GLY A 84 0.02 1.82 0.51
C GLY A 84 0.08 3.10 1.35
N ILE A 85 0.51 2.93 2.60
CA ILE A 85 0.78 4.03 3.56
C ILE A 85 2.18 3.86 4.14
N SER A 86 2.92 4.96 4.30
CA SER A 86 4.17 5.00 5.04
C SER A 86 4.23 6.24 5.92
N ARG A 87 4.80 6.12 7.11
CA ARG A 87 5.00 7.21 8.06
C ARG A 87 6.49 7.58 8.10
N ASN A 88 6.80 8.85 7.83
CA ASN A 88 8.17 9.34 7.90
C ASN A 88 8.22 10.79 8.39
N GLY A 89 8.92 11.04 9.46
CA GLY A 89 9.00 12.36 10.10
C GLY A 89 7.61 12.96 10.35
N PRO A 90 7.31 14.20 9.94
CA PRO A 90 6.01 14.83 10.10
C PRO A 90 5.02 14.51 8.98
N PHE A 91 5.28 13.47 8.17
CA PHE A 91 4.48 13.16 6.97
C PHE A 91 3.89 11.77 6.99
N LEU A 92 2.67 11.69 6.49
CA LEU A 92 2.05 10.46 6.02
C LEU A 92 2.20 10.42 4.50
N TRP A 93 2.74 9.31 3.98
CA TRP A 93 2.86 9.07 2.55
C TRP A 93 1.81 8.08 2.11
N VAL A 94 1.18 8.35 0.98
CA VAL A 94 0.15 7.48 0.40
C VAL A 94 0.44 7.21 -1.06
N VAL A 95 0.11 6.00 -1.51
CA VAL A 95 0.17 5.63 -2.92
C VAL A 95 -1.11 4.91 -3.32
N GLY A 96 -1.68 5.29 -4.46
CA GLY A 96 -2.76 4.54 -5.11
C GLY A 96 -2.20 3.47 -6.04
N SER A 97 -3.04 2.54 -6.47
CA SER A 97 -2.61 1.38 -7.26
C SER A 97 -2.00 1.72 -8.63
N HIS A 98 -2.31 2.88 -9.21
CA HIS A 98 -1.95 3.23 -10.60
C HIS A 98 -2.47 2.23 -11.64
N SER A 99 -3.36 1.31 -11.25
CA SER A 99 -3.79 0.18 -12.06
C SER A 99 -4.93 0.53 -13.01
N ALA A 100 -5.03 -0.22 -14.13
CA ALA A 100 -6.23 -0.32 -14.93
C ALA A 100 -7.14 -1.43 -14.36
N LYS A 101 -8.46 -1.31 -14.57
CA LYS A 101 -9.47 -2.22 -14.02
C LYS A 101 -10.13 -3.05 -15.12
N ARG A 102 -10.25 -4.37 -14.89
CA ARG A 102 -11.11 -5.23 -15.70
C ARG A 102 -12.41 -5.51 -14.94
N ARG A 103 -13.54 -5.40 -15.62
CA ARG A 103 -14.85 -5.60 -14.98
C ARG A 103 -15.05 -7.04 -14.52
N LYS A 104 -15.26 -7.23 -13.21
CA LYS A 104 -15.53 -8.55 -12.59
C LYS A 104 -16.77 -9.22 -13.18
N ILE A 105 -16.69 -10.51 -13.47
CA ILE A 105 -17.83 -11.34 -13.85
C ILE A 105 -18.58 -11.74 -12.58
N LYS A 106 -19.92 -11.71 -12.63
CA LYS A 106 -20.77 -12.21 -11.54
C LYS A 106 -21.46 -13.49 -11.99
N SER A 107 -21.73 -14.42 -11.07
CA SER A 107 -22.30 -15.75 -11.34
C SER A 107 -23.63 -15.74 -12.10
N HIS A 108 -24.41 -14.66 -11.96
CA HIS A 108 -25.70 -14.49 -12.66
C HIS A 108 -25.59 -13.89 -14.07
N HIS A 109 -24.38 -13.60 -14.56
CA HIS A 109 -24.22 -13.05 -15.91
C HIS A 109 -24.38 -14.16 -16.96
N SER A 110 -25.02 -13.81 -18.09
CA SER A 110 -25.03 -14.69 -19.28
C SER A 110 -23.60 -14.73 -19.90
N ASP A 111 -23.31 -15.80 -20.66
CA ASP A 111 -22.00 -15.97 -21.33
C ASP A 111 -21.61 -14.77 -22.19
N ALA A 112 -22.59 -14.24 -22.97
CA ALA A 112 -22.36 -13.05 -23.78
C ALA A 112 -22.00 -11.80 -22.96
N LYS A 113 -22.64 -11.61 -21.78
CA LYS A 113 -22.34 -10.53 -20.86
C LYS A 113 -20.99 -10.75 -20.20
N ALA A 114 -20.68 -11.98 -19.80
CA ALA A 114 -19.39 -12.35 -19.24
C ALA A 114 -18.24 -12.08 -20.23
N ALA A 115 -18.35 -12.55 -21.48
CA ALA A 115 -17.37 -12.30 -22.54
C ALA A 115 -17.17 -10.81 -22.82
N LYS A 116 -18.25 -10.00 -22.84
CA LYS A 116 -18.16 -8.55 -23.00
C LYS A 116 -17.41 -7.89 -21.83
N ARG A 117 -17.61 -8.35 -20.59
CA ARG A 117 -16.92 -7.83 -19.42
C ARG A 117 -15.43 -8.17 -19.44
N LEU A 118 -15.07 -9.40 -19.84
CA LEU A 118 -13.67 -9.81 -20.01
C LEU A 118 -12.92 -8.97 -21.06
N ALA A 119 -13.62 -8.50 -22.10
CA ALA A 119 -13.04 -7.63 -23.12
C ALA A 119 -12.94 -6.15 -22.67
N SER A 120 -13.57 -5.76 -21.56
CA SER A 120 -13.64 -4.37 -21.12
C SER A 120 -12.53 -4.07 -20.12
N VAL A 121 -11.64 -3.15 -20.48
CA VAL A 121 -10.63 -2.56 -19.59
C VAL A 121 -10.93 -1.08 -19.47
N SER A 122 -10.91 -0.54 -18.27
CA SER A 122 -11.01 0.89 -17.98
C SER A 122 -9.68 1.40 -17.41
N ALA A 123 -9.29 2.58 -17.88
CA ALA A 123 -8.25 3.35 -17.22
C ALA A 123 -8.90 4.12 -16.06
N GLU A 124 -8.22 4.13 -14.91
CA GLU A 124 -8.70 4.78 -13.69
C GLU A 124 -7.67 5.87 -13.28
N PRO A 125 -7.72 7.09 -13.88
CA PRO A 125 -6.76 8.15 -13.60
C PRO A 125 -6.74 8.60 -12.13
N SER A 126 -7.88 8.54 -11.43
CA SER A 126 -8.02 8.85 -10.01
C SER A 126 -7.09 8.04 -9.11
N ARG A 127 -6.70 6.83 -9.54
CA ARG A 127 -5.79 5.93 -8.83
C ARG A 127 -4.30 6.30 -8.96
N ARG A 128 -3.95 7.34 -9.77
CA ARG A 128 -2.55 7.73 -10.02
C ARG A 128 -2.01 8.68 -8.97
N VAL A 129 -2.18 8.32 -7.71
CA VAL A 129 -1.78 9.12 -6.56
C VAL A 129 -0.46 8.61 -6.00
N LEU A 130 0.50 9.51 -5.82
CA LEU A 130 1.61 9.40 -4.88
C LEU A 130 1.70 10.75 -4.18
N ALA A 131 1.48 10.77 -2.89
CA ALA A 131 1.42 12.02 -2.14
C ALA A 131 2.11 11.91 -0.78
N ARG A 132 2.68 13.06 -0.37
CA ARG A 132 3.17 13.34 0.97
C ARG A 132 2.18 14.27 1.65
N ILE A 133 1.62 13.85 2.77
CA ILE A 133 0.62 14.57 3.54
C ILE A 133 1.25 15.05 4.83
N ALA A 134 1.27 16.36 5.05
CA ALA A 134 1.72 16.95 6.29
C ALA A 134 0.77 16.61 7.44
N LEU A 135 1.33 16.32 8.62
CA LEU A 135 0.55 16.15 9.84
C LEU A 135 0.78 17.34 10.78
N SER A 136 -0.30 17.83 11.37
CA SER A 136 -0.30 18.81 12.44
C SER A 136 -1.14 18.26 13.59
N ASP A 137 -0.51 18.01 14.75
CA ASP A 137 -1.14 17.34 15.89
C ASP A 137 -1.82 16.01 15.49
N ASP A 138 -1.10 15.20 14.68
CA ASP A 138 -1.55 13.91 14.14
C ASP A 138 -2.85 13.99 13.30
N VAL A 139 -3.11 15.14 12.71
CA VAL A 139 -4.21 15.39 11.76
C VAL A 139 -3.63 15.78 10.40
N PRO A 140 -4.09 15.17 9.28
CA PRO A 140 -3.76 15.60 7.93
C PRO A 140 -4.02 17.09 7.73
N ALA A 141 -3.04 17.81 7.19
CA ALA A 141 -3.07 19.25 7.01
C ALA A 141 -2.35 19.66 5.72
N GLU A 142 -2.60 20.88 5.23
CA GLU A 142 -1.85 21.42 4.08
C GLU A 142 -0.37 21.65 4.43
N ARG A 143 -0.07 21.86 5.72
CA ARG A 143 1.30 22.14 6.21
C ARG A 143 1.53 21.55 7.59
N THR A 144 2.79 21.17 7.85
CA THR A 144 3.24 20.90 9.23
C THR A 144 3.31 22.18 10.05
N PRO A 145 3.43 22.12 11.40
CA PRO A 145 3.65 23.27 12.24
C PRO A 145 4.89 24.10 11.85
N GLU A 146 5.93 23.47 11.31
CA GLU A 146 7.16 24.11 10.81
C GLU A 146 7.01 24.67 9.40
N GLY A 147 5.84 24.50 8.75
CA GLY A 147 5.49 25.07 7.46
C GLY A 147 5.80 24.21 6.23
N ALA A 148 6.28 22.96 6.41
CA ALA A 148 6.47 22.02 5.30
C ALA A 148 5.13 21.56 4.73
N ARG A 149 5.00 21.52 3.39
CA ARG A 149 3.71 21.35 2.70
C ARG A 149 3.38 19.88 2.43
N SER A 150 2.07 19.60 2.37
CA SER A 150 1.54 18.47 1.63
C SER A 150 1.80 18.67 0.14
N ALA A 151 2.11 17.59 -0.58
CA ALA A 151 2.44 17.65 -2.00
C ALA A 151 2.14 16.30 -2.67
N GLY A 152 1.66 16.36 -3.92
CA GLY A 152 1.42 15.19 -4.75
C GLY A 152 2.34 15.13 -5.96
N LEU A 153 2.63 13.93 -6.46
CA LEU A 153 3.23 13.75 -7.79
C LEU A 153 2.17 14.13 -8.83
N GLY A 154 2.56 14.92 -9.86
CA GLY A 154 1.62 15.45 -10.84
C GLY A 154 0.62 14.43 -11.39
N ARG A 155 -0.50 14.90 -11.94
CA ARG A 155 -1.71 14.10 -12.31
C ARG A 155 -1.46 12.86 -13.17
N GLY A 156 -0.36 12.78 -13.91
CA GLY A 156 0.08 11.59 -14.65
C GLY A 156 0.69 10.50 -13.77
N GLY A 157 1.15 10.86 -12.57
CA GLY A 157 1.76 9.96 -11.60
C GLY A 157 2.88 9.11 -12.21
N LEU A 158 2.98 7.88 -11.75
CA LEU A 158 3.94 6.90 -12.28
C LEU A 158 3.63 6.49 -13.71
N PHE A 159 2.39 6.64 -14.18
CA PHE A 159 2.00 6.24 -15.53
C PHE A 159 2.76 7.03 -16.61
N GLU A 160 2.90 8.34 -16.42
CA GLU A 160 3.72 9.17 -17.33
C GLU A 160 5.21 8.91 -17.15
N LEU A 161 5.64 8.68 -15.91
CA LEU A 161 7.04 8.40 -15.60
C LEU A 161 7.55 7.12 -16.28
N LEU A 162 6.68 6.10 -16.39
CA LEU A 162 7.01 4.76 -16.90
C LEU A 162 6.63 4.57 -18.39
N ALA A 163 6.10 5.60 -19.07
CA ALA A 163 5.57 5.48 -20.44
C ALA A 163 6.58 4.94 -21.46
N ASP A 164 7.86 5.26 -21.27
CA ASP A 164 8.96 4.83 -22.15
C ASP A 164 9.91 3.83 -21.45
N ASP A 165 9.48 3.20 -20.34
CA ASP A 165 10.31 2.23 -19.63
C ASP A 165 10.39 0.89 -20.35
N ASP A 166 11.60 0.40 -20.61
CA ASP A 166 11.85 -0.84 -21.37
C ASP A 166 11.20 -2.10 -20.76
N HIS A 167 10.98 -2.12 -19.42
CA HIS A 167 10.42 -3.27 -18.71
C HIS A 167 8.94 -3.10 -18.39
N LEU A 168 8.51 -1.87 -18.04
CA LEU A 168 7.21 -1.62 -17.43
C LEU A 168 6.19 -0.99 -18.38
N ALA A 169 6.61 -0.24 -19.41
CA ALA A 169 5.70 0.38 -20.37
C ALA A 169 4.67 -0.60 -20.98
N PRO A 170 5.04 -1.85 -21.35
CA PRO A 170 4.08 -2.82 -21.91
C PRO A 170 2.92 -3.18 -20.96
N PHE A 171 3.07 -2.97 -19.65
CA PHE A 171 2.12 -3.39 -18.62
C PHE A 171 1.17 -2.26 -18.15
N LEU A 172 1.43 -1.00 -18.55
CA LEU A 172 0.66 0.16 -18.10
C LEU A 172 -0.84 0.08 -18.42
N ASN A 173 -1.21 -0.54 -19.52
CA ASN A 173 -2.61 -0.66 -19.96
C ASN A 173 -3.18 -2.07 -19.74
N ILE A 174 -2.45 -2.93 -19.05
CA ILE A 174 -2.95 -4.24 -18.61
C ILE A 174 -3.57 -4.05 -17.22
N PRO A 175 -4.76 -4.61 -16.93
CA PRO A 175 -5.33 -4.55 -15.59
C PRO A 175 -4.40 -5.11 -14.52
N GLY A 176 -4.36 -4.51 -13.33
CA GLY A 176 -3.50 -4.96 -12.22
C GLY A 176 -3.70 -6.45 -11.93
N LYS A 177 -4.94 -6.88 -11.78
CA LYS A 177 -5.29 -8.30 -11.53
C LYS A 177 -5.01 -9.27 -12.70
N ASP A 178 -4.53 -8.77 -13.85
CA ASP A 178 -4.04 -9.56 -15.00
C ASP A 178 -2.50 -9.50 -15.13
N ASN A 179 -1.79 -9.22 -14.05
CA ASN A 179 -0.34 -8.97 -13.99
C ASN A 179 0.06 -7.67 -14.73
N GLY A 180 -0.81 -6.68 -14.76
CA GLY A 180 -0.51 -5.32 -15.23
C GLY A 180 0.23 -4.48 -14.18
N LEU A 181 0.42 -3.18 -14.47
CA LEU A 181 0.95 -2.25 -13.47
C LEU A 181 -0.03 -2.17 -12.30
N ASP A 182 0.49 -2.43 -11.10
CA ASP A 182 -0.25 -2.39 -9.84
C ASP A 182 0.73 -2.11 -8.71
N VAL A 183 0.56 -0.98 -8.03
CA VAL A 183 1.43 -0.55 -6.91
C VAL A 183 0.66 -0.81 -5.62
N GLU A 184 1.20 -1.62 -4.73
CA GLU A 184 0.57 -1.90 -3.43
C GLU A 184 1.47 -1.53 -2.25
N GLY A 185 2.79 -1.67 -2.37
CA GLY A 185 3.71 -1.37 -1.28
C GLY A 185 4.31 0.03 -1.34
N ILE A 186 4.42 0.70 -0.18
CA ILE A 186 5.23 1.91 -0.03
C ILE A 186 6.03 1.87 1.28
N ALA A 187 7.33 2.16 1.19
CA ALA A 187 8.17 2.41 2.34
C ALA A 187 8.98 3.69 2.12
N VAL A 188 9.06 4.54 3.14
CA VAL A 188 9.79 5.80 3.07
C VAL A 188 10.82 5.84 4.18
N HIS A 189 12.07 6.14 3.82
CA HIS A 189 13.20 6.24 4.72
C HIS A 189 14.03 7.50 4.42
N GLY A 190 14.66 8.05 5.43
CA GLY A 190 15.51 9.25 5.34
C GLY A 190 14.91 10.44 6.07
N GLU A 191 15.71 11.50 6.18
CA GLU A 191 15.30 12.75 6.82
C GLU A 191 14.37 13.56 5.89
N PRO A 192 13.47 14.38 6.44
CA PRO A 192 12.61 15.25 5.66
C PRO A 192 13.39 16.13 4.66
N GLY A 193 13.06 16.02 3.36
CA GLY A 193 13.76 16.67 2.25
C GLY A 193 14.88 15.83 1.62
N GLU A 194 15.19 14.67 2.19
CA GLU A 194 16.14 13.67 1.68
C GLU A 194 15.54 12.27 1.68
N GLU A 195 14.21 12.21 1.58
CA GLU A 195 13.48 10.94 1.63
C GLU A 195 13.78 10.08 0.40
N ARG A 196 13.91 8.78 0.64
CA ARG A 196 13.87 7.71 -0.34
C ARG A 196 12.54 7.00 -0.25
N VAL A 197 11.81 6.96 -1.35
CA VAL A 197 10.51 6.31 -1.47
C VAL A 197 10.67 5.04 -2.29
N TYR A 198 10.38 3.92 -1.66
CA TYR A 198 10.36 2.59 -2.27
C TYR A 198 8.92 2.25 -2.58
N LEU A 199 8.59 1.97 -3.85
CA LEU A 199 7.29 1.53 -4.30
C LEU A 199 7.35 0.08 -4.75
N GLY A 200 6.65 -0.80 -4.05
CA GLY A 200 6.56 -2.22 -4.36
C GLY A 200 5.43 -2.48 -5.34
N LEU A 201 5.74 -3.20 -6.43
CA LEU A 201 4.74 -3.59 -7.40
C LEU A 201 4.19 -4.99 -7.08
N ARG A 202 2.85 -5.11 -6.93
CA ARG A 202 2.16 -6.40 -7.02
C ARG A 202 2.29 -6.98 -8.42
N GLY A 203 2.14 -6.14 -9.42
CA GLY A 203 2.32 -6.44 -10.82
C GLY A 203 3.01 -5.30 -11.58
N PRO A 204 3.72 -5.61 -12.67
CA PRO A 204 3.98 -6.96 -13.18
C PRO A 204 5.08 -7.70 -12.41
N VAL A 205 4.92 -9.02 -12.32
CA VAL A 205 6.02 -9.94 -11.96
C VAL A 205 6.67 -10.41 -13.26
N LEU A 206 7.93 -10.02 -13.48
CA LEU A 206 8.66 -10.23 -14.72
C LEU A 206 9.42 -11.56 -14.68
N ARG A 207 8.85 -12.63 -15.26
CA ARG A 207 9.45 -13.97 -15.25
C ARG A 207 9.85 -14.45 -13.84
N GLY A 208 9.03 -14.12 -12.84
CA GLY A 208 9.26 -14.50 -11.44
C GLY A 208 9.99 -13.47 -10.59
N TRP A 209 10.36 -12.32 -11.16
CA TRP A 209 10.99 -11.22 -10.46
C TRP A 209 9.97 -10.11 -10.13
N ALA A 210 9.82 -9.80 -8.87
CA ALA A 210 9.09 -8.63 -8.42
C ALA A 210 9.87 -7.35 -8.68
N VAL A 211 9.19 -6.22 -8.73
CA VAL A 211 9.82 -4.92 -9.02
C VAL A 211 9.59 -3.95 -7.87
N VAL A 212 10.64 -3.25 -7.48
CA VAL A 212 10.59 -2.07 -6.63
C VAL A 212 11.08 -0.86 -7.43
N LEU A 213 10.36 0.24 -7.35
CA LEU A 213 10.82 1.53 -7.84
C LEU A 213 11.37 2.33 -6.66
N LEU A 214 12.59 2.84 -6.80
CA LEU A 214 13.19 3.78 -5.85
C LEU A 214 13.10 5.19 -6.44
N LEU A 215 12.50 6.11 -5.68
CA LEU A 215 12.34 7.51 -6.01
C LEU A 215 13.01 8.38 -4.94
N GLU A 216 13.52 9.55 -5.32
CA GLU A 216 13.96 10.61 -4.41
C GLU A 216 13.13 11.88 -4.70
N PRO A 217 11.93 11.99 -4.11
CA PRO A 217 11.07 13.15 -4.30
C PRO A 217 11.58 14.36 -3.53
N ARG A 218 11.27 15.54 -4.06
CA ARG A 218 11.47 16.83 -3.40
C ARG A 218 10.21 17.67 -3.58
N GLU A 219 9.76 18.29 -2.53
CA GLU A 219 8.64 19.23 -2.62
C GLU A 219 9.10 20.54 -3.22
N ASP A 220 8.36 21.02 -4.22
CA ASP A 220 8.52 22.34 -4.83
C ASP A 220 7.12 22.93 -5.09
N ASP A 221 6.78 23.97 -4.36
CA ASP A 221 5.50 24.73 -4.42
C ASP A 221 4.20 23.87 -4.41
N GLY A 222 4.20 22.78 -3.61
CA GLY A 222 3.05 21.89 -3.42
C GLY A 222 3.02 20.70 -4.37
N GLU A 223 4.03 20.54 -5.22
CA GLU A 223 4.21 19.37 -6.08
C GLU A 223 5.45 18.56 -5.65
N LEU A 224 5.43 17.26 -5.93
CA LEU A 224 6.59 16.38 -5.78
C LEU A 224 7.37 16.33 -7.09
N GLU A 225 8.56 16.90 -7.09
CA GLU A 225 9.53 16.73 -8.16
C GLU A 225 10.50 15.58 -7.84
N LEU A 226 10.81 14.75 -8.84
CA LEU A 226 11.73 13.62 -8.67
C LEU A 226 13.16 14.04 -9.03
N ARG A 227 14.09 13.88 -8.09
CA ARG A 227 15.52 14.00 -8.33
C ARG A 227 16.00 12.92 -9.30
N LYS A 228 17.10 13.18 -9.98
CA LYS A 228 17.69 12.18 -10.87
C LYS A 228 18.65 11.26 -10.12
N LEU A 229 18.35 9.98 -10.16
CA LEU A 229 19.19 8.86 -9.74
C LEU A 229 19.97 8.36 -10.96
N ASN A 230 21.27 8.58 -11.02
CA ASN A 230 22.11 8.16 -12.17
C ASN A 230 21.57 8.59 -13.55
N GLY A 231 20.94 9.79 -13.61
CA GLY A 231 20.39 10.35 -14.84
C GLY A 231 18.92 10.03 -15.13
N HIS A 232 18.29 9.13 -14.39
CA HIS A 232 16.88 8.76 -14.46
C HIS A 232 16.11 9.31 -13.25
N ARG A 233 14.79 9.51 -13.39
CA ARG A 233 13.93 10.00 -12.29
C ARG A 233 13.58 8.93 -11.26
N TYR A 234 13.97 7.67 -11.50
CA TYR A 234 13.78 6.53 -10.61
C TYR A 234 14.86 5.48 -10.90
N ALA A 235 15.07 4.58 -9.94
CA ALA A 235 15.77 3.33 -10.15
C ALA A 235 14.80 2.15 -10.06
N LYS A 236 15.08 1.07 -10.79
CA LYS A 236 14.34 -0.19 -10.71
C LYS A 236 15.19 -1.24 -10.00
N ILE A 237 14.57 -1.97 -9.11
CA ILE A 237 15.20 -3.06 -8.39
C ILE A 237 14.36 -4.30 -8.59
N PHE A 238 14.96 -5.38 -9.05
CA PHE A 238 14.29 -6.67 -9.30
C PHE A 238 14.60 -7.63 -8.16
N LEU A 239 13.55 -8.19 -7.50
CA LEU A 239 13.70 -9.08 -6.36
C LEU A 239 13.18 -10.48 -6.68
N ASP A 240 13.96 -11.50 -6.32
CA ASP A 240 13.53 -12.90 -6.40
C ASP A 240 12.70 -13.28 -5.17
N LEU A 241 11.38 -13.06 -5.25
CA LEU A 241 10.39 -13.37 -4.22
C LEU A 241 9.62 -14.67 -4.50
N ASP A 242 10.24 -15.68 -5.11
CA ASP A 242 9.58 -16.95 -5.49
C ASP A 242 8.44 -16.79 -6.51
N GLY A 243 8.47 -15.74 -7.34
CA GLY A 243 7.41 -15.45 -8.29
C GLY A 243 6.23 -14.68 -7.73
N LEU A 244 6.31 -14.21 -6.49
CA LEU A 244 5.30 -13.37 -5.84
C LEU A 244 5.52 -11.90 -6.18
N GLY A 245 4.43 -11.12 -6.18
CA GLY A 245 4.44 -9.67 -6.21
C GLY A 245 4.49 -9.08 -4.80
N ILE A 246 4.69 -7.77 -4.69
CA ILE A 246 4.75 -7.07 -3.40
C ILE A 246 3.38 -6.48 -3.11
N ARG A 247 2.80 -6.82 -1.94
CA ARG A 247 1.50 -6.33 -1.48
C ARG A 247 1.61 -5.18 -0.50
N ASP A 248 2.63 -5.18 0.36
CA ASP A 248 2.93 -4.06 1.25
C ASP A 248 4.41 -4.06 1.63
N MET A 249 4.90 -2.94 2.16
CA MET A 249 6.27 -2.77 2.58
C MET A 249 6.33 -1.90 3.83
N CYS A 250 7.19 -2.22 4.79
CA CYS A 250 7.47 -1.30 5.89
C CYS A 250 8.97 -1.26 6.26
N VAL A 251 9.39 -0.11 6.80
CA VAL A 251 10.77 0.08 7.27
C VAL A 251 10.97 -0.62 8.63
N HIS A 252 12.09 -1.33 8.77
CA HIS A 252 12.53 -1.93 10.03
C HIS A 252 14.02 -1.61 10.28
N GLY A 253 14.28 -0.47 10.87
CA GLY A 253 15.65 0.07 10.95
C GLY A 253 16.20 0.39 9.56
N ASP A 254 17.33 -0.19 9.20
CA ASP A 254 17.92 -0.07 7.86
C ASP A 254 17.37 -1.11 6.86
N ASP A 255 16.52 -2.04 7.32
CA ASP A 255 15.93 -3.10 6.51
C ASP A 255 14.55 -2.70 5.99
N LEU A 256 14.08 -3.37 4.93
CA LEU A 256 12.67 -3.36 4.52
C LEU A 256 12.04 -4.73 4.78
N LEU A 257 10.85 -4.73 5.36
CA LEU A 257 9.95 -5.89 5.38
C LEU A 257 9.01 -5.80 4.17
N LEU A 258 8.86 -6.91 3.47
CA LEU A 258 8.06 -7.01 2.25
C LEU A 258 6.97 -8.05 2.47
N LEU A 259 5.71 -7.66 2.38
CA LEU A 259 4.59 -8.59 2.24
C LEU A 259 4.50 -9.01 0.78
N ALA A 260 4.63 -10.29 0.50
CA ALA A 260 4.64 -10.82 -0.86
C ALA A 260 3.51 -11.83 -1.06
N GLY A 261 2.78 -11.72 -2.17
CA GLY A 261 1.66 -12.57 -2.51
C GLY A 261 1.46 -12.72 -4.03
N PRO A 262 0.39 -13.41 -4.47
CA PRO A 262 0.08 -13.56 -5.90
C PRO A 262 -0.11 -12.20 -6.59
N SER A 263 0.44 -12.06 -7.80
CA SER A 263 0.27 -10.84 -8.63
C SER A 263 -1.11 -10.75 -9.30
N MET A 264 -1.76 -11.89 -9.53
CA MET A 264 -3.09 -11.96 -10.13
C MET A 264 -4.16 -12.25 -9.06
N ASP A 265 -5.44 -12.18 -9.46
CA ASP A 265 -6.59 -12.52 -8.62
C ASP A 265 -6.69 -14.04 -8.41
N LEU A 266 -5.75 -14.59 -7.65
CA LEU A 266 -5.60 -16.02 -7.36
C LEU A 266 -5.23 -16.20 -5.88
N ASP A 267 -5.84 -17.19 -5.24
CA ASP A 267 -5.38 -17.65 -3.93
C ASP A 267 -3.97 -18.28 -4.07
N GLY A 268 -3.13 -18.03 -3.09
CA GLY A 268 -1.76 -18.54 -3.13
C GLY A 268 -0.95 -18.17 -1.89
N PRO A 269 0.31 -18.56 -1.85
CA PRO A 269 1.15 -18.31 -0.69
C PRO A 269 1.35 -16.82 -0.46
N VAL A 270 1.24 -16.40 0.80
CA VAL A 270 1.57 -15.06 1.27
C VAL A 270 2.72 -15.16 2.25
N ARG A 271 3.75 -14.33 2.07
CA ARG A 271 5.00 -14.40 2.80
C ARG A 271 5.50 -13.04 3.23
N VAL A 272 6.19 -13.00 4.35
CA VAL A 272 6.97 -11.83 4.74
C VAL A 272 8.44 -12.12 4.51
N TYR A 273 9.09 -11.26 3.74
CA TYR A 273 10.54 -11.26 3.53
C TYR A 273 11.16 -10.05 4.23
N ARG A 274 12.37 -10.23 4.74
CA ARG A 274 13.24 -9.12 5.16
C ARG A 274 14.30 -8.92 4.08
N TRP A 275 14.44 -7.68 3.65
CA TRP A 275 15.52 -7.25 2.76
C TRP A 275 16.54 -6.43 3.57
N PRO A 276 17.65 -7.04 4.00
CA PRO A 276 18.63 -6.40 4.87
C PRO A 276 19.33 -5.21 4.21
N GLY A 277 19.44 -4.11 4.94
CA GLY A 277 20.12 -2.89 4.52
C GLY A 277 19.45 -2.13 3.36
N ALA A 278 18.27 -2.53 2.95
CA ALA A 278 17.58 -1.98 1.77
C ALA A 278 17.30 -0.49 1.86
N ALA A 279 16.96 0.02 3.06
CA ALA A 279 16.60 1.43 3.24
C ALA A 279 17.77 2.40 3.05
N THR A 280 19.00 1.89 3.08
CA THR A 280 20.25 2.67 2.93
C THR A 280 21.06 2.32 1.69
N LEU A 281 20.57 1.39 0.83
CA LEU A 281 21.25 1.02 -0.41
C LEU A 281 21.32 2.17 -1.40
N ASP A 282 22.51 2.44 -1.94
CA ASP A 282 22.71 3.49 -2.95
C ASP A 282 22.17 3.10 -4.33
N ALA A 283 22.24 1.85 -4.71
CA ALA A 283 21.58 1.24 -5.87
C ALA A 283 21.78 -0.29 -5.84
N ALA A 284 20.72 -1.03 -6.15
CA ALA A 284 20.81 -2.42 -6.53
C ALA A 284 19.89 -2.63 -7.73
N ASP A 285 20.40 -3.22 -8.81
CA ASP A 285 19.56 -3.54 -9.97
C ASP A 285 18.83 -4.86 -9.76
N VAL A 286 19.47 -5.82 -9.10
CA VAL A 286 18.95 -7.18 -8.89
C VAL A 286 19.32 -7.67 -7.48
N VAL A 287 18.34 -8.19 -6.77
CA VAL A 287 18.47 -8.80 -5.44
C VAL A 287 18.06 -10.27 -5.55
N HIS A 288 19.01 -11.14 -5.39
CA HIS A 288 18.78 -12.59 -5.46
C HIS A 288 18.18 -13.12 -4.16
N ARG A 289 17.48 -14.25 -4.25
CA ARG A 289 16.84 -14.91 -3.10
C ARG A 289 17.75 -15.10 -1.90
N GLY A 290 19.03 -15.39 -2.11
CA GLY A 290 20.02 -15.57 -1.04
C GLY A 290 20.36 -14.30 -0.26
N GLU A 291 19.94 -13.12 -0.74
CA GLU A 291 20.11 -11.80 -0.10
C GLU A 291 18.87 -11.40 0.68
N LEU A 292 17.79 -12.18 0.58
CA LEU A 292 16.49 -11.97 1.25
C LEU A 292 16.29 -13.05 2.32
N HIS A 293 15.76 -12.65 3.48
CA HIS A 293 15.40 -13.60 4.53
C HIS A 293 13.88 -13.79 4.50
N ARG A 294 13.43 -15.04 4.31
CA ARG A 294 12.01 -15.39 4.47
C ARG A 294 11.72 -15.52 5.96
N GLU A 295 10.99 -14.55 6.51
CA GLU A 295 10.67 -14.48 7.94
C GLU A 295 9.44 -15.32 8.27
N LEU A 296 8.35 -15.16 7.50
CA LEU A 296 7.06 -15.76 7.80
C LEU A 296 6.37 -16.31 6.55
N ASP A 297 5.60 -17.39 6.75
CA ASP A 297 4.51 -17.79 5.86
C ASP A 297 3.19 -17.45 6.56
N LEU A 298 2.42 -16.54 5.97
CA LEU A 298 1.10 -16.18 6.46
C LEU A 298 0.06 -17.20 5.98
N SER A 299 -1.00 -17.40 6.77
CA SER A 299 -2.17 -18.11 6.31
C SER A 299 -2.89 -17.27 5.25
N HIS A 300 -3.52 -17.93 4.31
CA HIS A 300 -4.42 -17.33 3.32
C HIS A 300 -5.66 -18.20 3.22
N GLY A 301 -6.82 -17.57 2.99
CA GLY A 301 -8.10 -18.25 2.79
C GLY A 301 -8.29 -18.73 1.34
N GLU A 302 -9.46 -19.23 1.05
CA GLU A 302 -9.95 -19.52 -0.30
C GLU A 302 -11.06 -18.51 -0.64
N GLY A 303 -10.69 -17.35 -1.23
CA GLY A 303 -11.57 -16.25 -1.56
C GLY A 303 -11.90 -15.30 -0.41
N ASP A 304 -11.21 -15.42 0.72
CA ASP A 304 -11.26 -14.52 1.89
C ASP A 304 -9.90 -14.48 2.61
N ASP A 305 -9.78 -13.67 3.66
CA ASP A 305 -8.54 -13.51 4.47
C ASP A 305 -7.29 -13.21 3.61
N HIS A 306 -7.41 -12.28 2.67
CA HIS A 306 -6.28 -11.81 1.89
C HIS A 306 -5.44 -10.85 2.75
N ALA A 307 -4.25 -11.27 3.18
CA ALA A 307 -3.32 -10.37 3.88
C ALA A 307 -2.80 -9.30 2.91
N GLU A 308 -3.18 -8.04 3.15
CA GLU A 308 -2.89 -6.90 2.27
C GLU A 308 -1.99 -5.86 2.96
N GLY A 309 -2.06 -5.70 4.28
CA GLY A 309 -1.27 -4.72 5.00
C GLY A 309 -0.49 -5.29 6.18
N ILE A 310 0.73 -4.78 6.40
CA ILE A 310 1.58 -5.11 7.54
C ILE A 310 2.07 -3.84 8.25
N ALA A 311 2.09 -3.86 9.58
CA ALA A 311 2.67 -2.77 10.37
C ALA A 311 3.54 -3.32 11.50
N LEU A 312 4.71 -2.72 11.68
CA LEU A 312 5.60 -3.07 12.79
C LEU A 312 5.10 -2.40 14.07
N LEU A 313 4.76 -3.20 15.09
CA LEU A 313 4.41 -2.71 16.42
C LEU A 313 5.68 -2.30 17.20
N PRO A 314 5.56 -1.40 18.20
CA PRO A 314 6.68 -1.04 19.07
C PRO A 314 7.30 -2.23 19.83
N SER A 315 6.53 -3.32 20.01
CA SER A 315 7.01 -4.58 20.58
C SER A 315 7.97 -5.37 19.67
N GLY A 316 8.09 -4.98 18.39
CA GLY A 316 8.80 -5.75 17.36
C GLY A 316 7.97 -6.86 16.72
N GLU A 317 6.70 -7.03 17.13
CA GLU A 317 5.75 -7.92 16.45
C GLU A 317 5.17 -7.26 15.20
N LEU A 318 4.63 -8.06 14.30
CA LEU A 318 3.98 -7.59 13.07
C LEU A 318 2.46 -7.68 13.20
N LEU A 319 1.77 -6.55 13.03
CA LEU A 319 0.33 -6.49 12.82
C LEU A 319 0.03 -6.78 11.35
N VAL A 320 -0.96 -7.63 11.10
CA VAL A 320 -1.42 -8.02 9.74
C VAL A 320 -2.90 -7.71 9.62
N VAL A 321 -3.28 -6.94 8.60
CA VAL A 321 -4.68 -6.68 8.23
C VAL A 321 -5.04 -7.40 6.94
N TYR A 322 -6.33 -7.58 6.72
CA TYR A 322 -6.86 -8.40 5.64
C TYR A 322 -7.89 -7.63 4.83
N ASP A 323 -7.77 -7.69 3.51
CA ASP A 323 -8.91 -7.44 2.62
C ASP A 323 -9.83 -8.65 2.62
N SER A 324 -11.13 -8.41 2.46
CA SER A 324 -12.15 -9.45 2.46
C SER A 324 -12.03 -10.42 3.64
N PRO A 325 -12.05 -9.91 4.91
CA PRO A 325 -11.82 -10.72 6.09
C PRO A 325 -12.87 -11.82 6.23
N ALA A 326 -12.44 -13.03 6.60
CA ALA A 326 -13.32 -14.16 6.83
C ALA A 326 -14.36 -13.87 7.95
N PRO A 327 -15.53 -14.48 7.93
CA PRO A 327 -16.60 -14.19 8.90
C PRO A 327 -16.19 -14.27 10.38
N HIS A 328 -15.23 -15.12 10.72
CA HIS A 328 -14.74 -15.24 12.09
C HIS A 328 -13.91 -14.05 12.58
N ARG A 329 -13.48 -13.16 11.66
CA ARG A 329 -12.77 -11.91 11.98
C ARG A 329 -13.71 -10.75 12.21
N LEU A 330 -14.97 -10.86 11.80
CA LEU A 330 -15.95 -9.79 11.93
C LEU A 330 -16.62 -9.86 13.30
N GLU A 331 -16.59 -8.76 14.04
CA GLU A 331 -17.25 -8.62 15.35
C GLU A 331 -18.25 -7.45 15.31
N GLU A 332 -19.43 -7.68 15.84
CA GLU A 332 -20.48 -6.66 16.00
C GLU A 332 -20.17 -5.70 17.16
N PRO A 333 -20.49 -4.39 17.01
CA PRO A 333 -20.83 -3.68 15.81
C PRO A 333 -19.60 -3.04 15.14
N GLY A 334 -19.28 -3.43 13.89
CA GLY A 334 -18.30 -2.71 13.06
C GLY A 334 -16.83 -2.84 13.50
N ALA A 335 -16.44 -4.00 14.02
CA ALA A 335 -15.05 -4.29 14.30
C ALA A 335 -14.53 -5.47 13.48
N VAL A 336 -13.25 -5.44 13.17
CA VAL A 336 -12.52 -6.50 12.49
C VAL A 336 -11.27 -6.89 13.27
N LEU A 337 -10.93 -8.18 13.28
CA LEU A 337 -9.76 -8.71 13.96
C LEU A 337 -8.54 -8.75 13.01
N ALA A 338 -7.50 -8.05 13.39
CA ALA A 338 -6.17 -8.14 12.81
C ALA A 338 -5.31 -9.15 13.59
N ASP A 339 -4.40 -9.84 12.92
CA ASP A 339 -3.48 -10.77 13.56
C ASP A 339 -2.20 -10.07 14.02
N VAL A 340 -1.63 -10.50 15.14
CA VAL A 340 -0.29 -10.12 15.58
C VAL A 340 0.58 -11.37 15.58
N VAL A 341 1.69 -11.30 14.82
CA VAL A 341 2.63 -12.40 14.65
C VAL A 341 4.04 -11.98 15.08
N PRO A 342 4.80 -12.85 15.76
CA PRO A 342 6.20 -12.56 16.08
C PRO A 342 7.04 -12.59 14.78
N LEU A 343 8.00 -11.66 14.67
CA LEU A 343 9.04 -11.65 13.66
C LEU A 343 10.24 -12.48 14.09
#